data_20a8afb2c9faf1543abd42af90d4ac65
#
_entry.id   20a8afb2c9faf1543abd42af90d4ac65
#
_cell.length_a   1.000
_cell.length_b   1.000
_cell.length_c   1.000
_cell.angle_alpha   90.00
_cell.angle_beta   90.00
_cell.angle_gamma   90.00
#
_symmetry.space_group_name_H-M   'P 1'
#
loop_
_entity.id
_entity.type
_entity.pdbx_description
1 polymer ?
#
loop_
_entity_poly.entity_id
_entity_poly.type
_entity_poly.pdbx_seq_one_letter_code
_entity_poly.pdbx_strand_id
1 'polypeptide(L)'
;MKTKIRRSQLLVIGCFFGFFLFCLVWGLAQPDRPSSAAENRSLAQRPAMRRVVTDFGGFAKDFESYAADQFPDREQLIGVYTALELAQGKKFARKAYCLQGGWLLTKPTPTKPADLSALQQALAQAGALDRPLVWCVLPLKNEALYDLEPAYFSDETGETNKQALTAALAQVEGLTVIDAEAPLVTGTLADREQYFYKTDFHWNARGAFAAAQEIARQLAGAGTIAETSVPQAEDFLWLELGGERRYQGDLNVWFSNQFSMQEDIPRYVPKNAADLRYFLHPGDIESVPRETIVGSGLDKDPLTYNDVFTYNLGYYRVENPAAPEAASVLILKDSFQNATIDYLSAIFRSVTVVDPRSYQETPDLASLLDADGIDLVLFFYHQNNVSRELIDFLSA
;
A
#
# COMPACT_ATOMS: atom_id res chain seq x y z
N MET A 1 -14.20 -61.96 -1.36
CA MET A 1 -14.91 -61.42 -0.18
C MET A 1 -15.68 -60.16 -0.59
N LYS A 2 -17.02 -60.18 -0.69
CA LYS A 2 -17.83 -59.00 -0.92
C LYS A 2 -18.06 -58.33 0.43
N THR A 3 -17.35 -57.24 0.72
CA THR A 3 -17.56 -56.44 1.92
C THR A 3 -18.91 -55.76 1.80
N LYS A 4 -19.89 -56.17 2.62
CA LYS A 4 -21.19 -55.52 2.74
C LYS A 4 -20.99 -54.13 3.34
N ILE A 5 -21.24 -53.06 2.55
CA ILE A 5 -21.24 -51.68 3.02
C ILE A 5 -22.31 -51.56 4.12
N ARG A 6 -21.92 -51.08 5.30
CA ARG A 6 -22.86 -50.88 6.41
C ARG A 6 -23.78 -49.66 6.12
N ARG A 7 -25.03 -49.69 6.60
CA ARG A 7 -26.00 -48.60 6.43
C ARG A 7 -25.41 -47.22 6.92
N SER A 8 -24.62 -47.24 8.00
CA SER A 8 -23.94 -46.06 8.50
C SER A 8 -22.90 -45.46 7.52
N GLN A 9 -22.23 -46.32 6.78
CA GLN A 9 -21.26 -45.89 5.75
C GLN A 9 -21.99 -45.26 4.55
N LEU A 10 -23.11 -45.82 4.14
CA LEU A 10 -23.95 -45.24 3.08
C LEU A 10 -24.55 -43.89 3.50
N LEU A 11 -24.93 -43.74 4.78
CA LEU A 11 -25.43 -42.48 5.32
C LEU A 11 -24.36 -41.42 5.31
N VAL A 12 -23.13 -41.69 5.76
CA VAL A 12 -22.03 -40.77 5.73
C VAL A 12 -21.67 -40.36 4.29
N ILE A 13 -21.59 -41.31 3.36
CA ILE A 13 -21.36 -41.05 1.95
C ILE A 13 -22.48 -40.16 1.37
N GLY A 14 -23.76 -40.51 1.67
CA GLY A 14 -24.90 -39.73 1.21
C GLY A 14 -24.93 -38.31 1.75
N CYS A 15 -24.63 -38.11 3.03
CA CYS A 15 -24.50 -36.76 3.62
C CYS A 15 -23.33 -35.97 3.00
N PHE A 16 -22.19 -36.62 2.78
CA PHE A 16 -21.03 -35.98 2.16
C PHE A 16 -21.34 -35.47 0.74
N PHE A 17 -21.78 -36.34 -0.15
CA PHE A 17 -22.13 -35.94 -1.51
C PHE A 17 -23.35 -35.03 -1.58
N GLY A 18 -24.32 -35.24 -0.70
CA GLY A 18 -25.53 -34.39 -0.58
C GLY A 18 -25.17 -32.95 -0.19
N PHE A 19 -24.20 -32.79 0.74
CA PHE A 19 -23.69 -31.49 1.13
C PHE A 19 -23.00 -30.77 -0.04
N PHE A 20 -22.10 -31.45 -0.76
CA PHE A 20 -21.44 -30.84 -1.91
C PHE A 20 -22.40 -30.50 -3.06
N LEU A 21 -23.37 -31.38 -3.33
CA LEU A 21 -24.41 -31.10 -4.32
C LEU A 21 -25.27 -29.90 -3.92
N PHE A 22 -25.64 -29.78 -2.65
CA PHE A 22 -26.34 -28.63 -2.11
C PHE A 22 -25.54 -27.35 -2.30
N CYS A 23 -24.27 -27.33 -1.90
CA CYS A 23 -23.39 -26.15 -2.07
C CYS A 23 -23.24 -25.76 -3.55
N LEU A 24 -23.10 -26.74 -4.44
CA LEU A 24 -23.01 -26.51 -5.88
C LEU A 24 -24.29 -25.86 -6.43
N VAL A 25 -25.45 -26.44 -6.12
CA VAL A 25 -26.76 -25.94 -6.57
C VAL A 25 -27.02 -24.53 -6.01
N TRP A 26 -26.73 -24.34 -4.72
CA TRP A 26 -26.87 -23.03 -4.07
C TRP A 26 -25.94 -21.99 -4.72
N GLY A 27 -24.66 -22.32 -4.92
CA GLY A 27 -23.70 -21.42 -5.57
C GLY A 27 -24.12 -21.02 -6.98
N LEU A 28 -24.63 -21.98 -7.78
CA LEU A 28 -25.12 -21.70 -9.12
C LEU A 28 -26.42 -20.88 -9.16
N ALA A 29 -27.18 -20.86 -8.06
CA ALA A 29 -28.42 -20.11 -7.93
C ALA A 29 -28.20 -18.66 -7.44
N GLN A 30 -27.03 -18.36 -6.86
CA GLN A 30 -26.69 -17.01 -6.42
C GLN A 30 -26.16 -16.16 -7.60
N PRO A 31 -26.37 -14.83 -7.58
CA PRO A 31 -25.73 -13.94 -8.53
C PRO A 31 -24.21 -13.94 -8.29
N ASP A 32 -23.44 -13.95 -9.41
CA ASP A 32 -21.99 -13.87 -9.34
C ASP A 32 -21.54 -12.53 -8.74
N ARG A 33 -20.64 -12.57 -7.77
CA ARG A 33 -20.02 -11.39 -7.15
C ARG A 33 -18.84 -10.93 -8.00
N PRO A 34 -18.75 -9.65 -8.37
CA PRO A 34 -17.64 -9.15 -9.18
C PRO A 34 -16.31 -9.06 -8.40
N SER A 35 -16.38 -8.77 -7.10
CA SER A 35 -15.22 -8.58 -6.23
C SER A 35 -15.52 -9.01 -4.80
N SER A 36 -14.47 -9.22 -4.02
CA SER A 36 -14.53 -9.39 -2.57
C SER A 36 -13.94 -8.17 -1.89
N ALA A 37 -14.74 -7.45 -1.12
CA ALA A 37 -14.26 -6.36 -0.27
C ALA A 37 -13.36 -6.90 0.85
N ALA A 38 -13.66 -8.09 1.37
CA ALA A 38 -12.88 -8.74 2.42
C ALA A 38 -11.49 -9.20 1.94
N GLU A 39 -11.28 -9.40 0.64
CA GLU A 39 -9.99 -9.81 0.07
C GLU A 39 -9.36 -8.71 -0.80
N ASN A 40 -10.05 -7.59 -0.98
CA ASN A 40 -9.65 -6.47 -1.83
C ASN A 40 -9.17 -6.94 -3.23
N ARG A 41 -9.97 -7.79 -3.88
CA ARG A 41 -9.66 -8.32 -5.22
C ARG A 41 -10.91 -8.62 -6.04
N SER A 42 -10.73 -8.68 -7.36
CA SER A 42 -11.73 -9.23 -8.28
C SER A 42 -11.89 -10.73 -8.07
N LEU A 43 -13.11 -11.23 -8.20
CA LEU A 43 -13.43 -12.66 -8.12
C LEU A 43 -13.55 -13.26 -9.52
N ALA A 44 -13.18 -14.54 -9.63
CA ALA A 44 -13.33 -15.28 -10.88
C ALA A 44 -14.81 -15.33 -11.29
N GLN A 45 -15.07 -15.03 -12.55
CA GLN A 45 -16.40 -15.03 -13.14
C GLN A 45 -16.67 -16.33 -13.88
N ARG A 46 -17.94 -16.64 -14.12
CA ARG A 46 -18.39 -17.89 -14.78
C ARG A 46 -17.72 -18.04 -16.16
N PRO A 47 -16.95 -19.11 -16.39
CA PRO A 47 -16.30 -19.32 -17.67
C PRO A 47 -17.31 -19.66 -18.76
N ALA A 48 -17.01 -19.21 -20.00
CA ALA A 48 -17.90 -19.46 -21.15
C ALA A 48 -17.99 -20.96 -21.48
N MET A 49 -19.20 -21.52 -21.47
CA MET A 49 -19.46 -22.94 -21.72
C MET A 49 -18.91 -23.46 -23.05
N ARG A 50 -18.78 -22.61 -24.06
CA ARG A 50 -18.18 -22.97 -25.35
C ARG A 50 -16.75 -23.50 -25.22
N ARG A 51 -16.01 -23.09 -24.18
CA ARG A 51 -14.62 -23.54 -23.91
C ARG A 51 -14.54 -25.01 -23.49
N VAL A 52 -15.62 -25.63 -23.03
CA VAL A 52 -15.66 -27.06 -22.73
C VAL A 52 -15.24 -27.90 -23.96
N VAL A 53 -15.60 -27.45 -25.17
CA VAL A 53 -15.29 -28.16 -26.41
C VAL A 53 -13.97 -27.70 -27.03
N THR A 54 -13.62 -26.44 -26.91
CA THR A 54 -12.44 -25.85 -27.58
C THR A 54 -11.17 -25.90 -26.73
N ASP A 55 -11.29 -25.89 -25.39
CA ASP A 55 -10.19 -25.86 -24.43
C ASP A 55 -10.68 -26.38 -23.07
N PHE A 56 -10.84 -27.67 -22.96
CA PHE A 56 -11.34 -28.32 -21.73
C PHE A 56 -10.42 -28.09 -20.53
N GLY A 57 -9.10 -28.12 -20.72
CA GLY A 57 -8.14 -27.91 -19.64
C GLY A 57 -8.21 -26.51 -19.06
N GLY A 58 -8.24 -25.49 -19.91
CA GLY A 58 -8.42 -24.11 -19.48
C GLY A 58 -9.80 -23.86 -18.85
N PHE A 59 -10.87 -24.44 -19.43
CA PHE A 59 -12.20 -24.37 -18.84
C PHE A 59 -12.23 -24.97 -17.44
N ALA A 60 -11.67 -26.16 -17.24
CA ALA A 60 -11.67 -26.83 -15.94
C ALA A 60 -10.96 -25.99 -14.86
N LYS A 61 -9.82 -25.41 -15.19
CA LYS A 61 -9.05 -24.51 -14.30
C LYS A 61 -9.86 -23.25 -13.95
N ASP A 62 -10.46 -22.60 -14.96
CA ASP A 62 -11.25 -21.39 -14.73
C ASP A 62 -12.53 -21.70 -13.94
N PHE A 63 -13.15 -22.86 -14.18
CA PHE A 63 -14.31 -23.29 -13.41
C PHE A 63 -13.96 -23.63 -11.97
N GLU A 64 -12.80 -24.24 -11.69
CA GLU A 64 -12.31 -24.46 -10.33
C GLU A 64 -12.13 -23.13 -9.58
N SER A 65 -11.49 -22.15 -10.23
CA SER A 65 -11.32 -20.81 -9.67
C SER A 65 -12.65 -20.12 -9.42
N TYR A 66 -13.59 -20.22 -10.38
CA TYR A 66 -14.95 -19.69 -10.25
C TYR A 66 -15.70 -20.34 -9.08
N ALA A 67 -15.71 -21.67 -9.01
CA ALA A 67 -16.40 -22.40 -7.95
C ALA A 67 -15.82 -22.08 -6.56
N ALA A 68 -14.52 -21.90 -6.46
CA ALA A 68 -13.84 -21.51 -5.21
C ALA A 68 -14.19 -20.06 -4.81
N ASP A 69 -14.22 -19.13 -5.76
CA ASP A 69 -14.47 -17.71 -5.48
C ASP A 69 -15.95 -17.39 -5.23
N GLN A 70 -16.84 -18.07 -5.93
CA GLN A 70 -18.30 -17.89 -5.81
C GLN A 70 -18.94 -18.87 -4.81
N PHE A 71 -18.11 -19.61 -4.03
CA PHE A 71 -18.66 -20.52 -3.01
C PHE A 71 -19.57 -19.76 -2.03
N PRO A 72 -20.78 -20.28 -1.72
CA PRO A 72 -21.70 -19.63 -0.81
C PRO A 72 -21.07 -19.37 0.56
N ASP A 73 -21.31 -18.18 1.11
CA ASP A 73 -20.79 -17.75 2.42
C ASP A 73 -19.27 -17.95 2.62
N ARG A 74 -18.52 -17.98 1.51
CA ARG A 74 -17.08 -18.24 1.50
C ARG A 74 -16.31 -17.37 2.51
N GLU A 75 -16.61 -16.08 2.58
CA GLU A 75 -15.91 -15.15 3.50
C GLU A 75 -16.19 -15.49 4.96
N GLN A 76 -17.42 -15.87 5.28
CA GLN A 76 -17.78 -16.29 6.64
C GLN A 76 -17.11 -17.61 7.02
N LEU A 77 -17.07 -18.57 6.09
CA LEU A 77 -16.39 -19.87 6.30
C LEU A 77 -14.88 -19.68 6.50
N ILE A 78 -14.25 -18.81 5.73
CA ILE A 78 -12.83 -18.44 5.91
C ILE A 78 -12.65 -17.78 7.28
N GLY A 79 -13.56 -16.90 7.70
CA GLY A 79 -13.53 -16.26 9.01
C GLY A 79 -13.58 -17.28 10.16
N VAL A 80 -14.52 -18.23 10.10
CA VAL A 80 -14.63 -19.31 11.08
C VAL A 80 -13.35 -20.18 11.09
N TYR A 81 -12.87 -20.54 9.92
CA TYR A 81 -11.63 -21.33 9.80
C TYR A 81 -10.43 -20.59 10.42
N THR A 82 -10.27 -19.30 10.08
CA THR A 82 -9.20 -18.46 10.63
C THR A 82 -9.31 -18.33 12.14
N ALA A 83 -10.52 -18.13 12.68
CA ALA A 83 -10.74 -18.07 14.12
C ALA A 83 -10.34 -19.38 14.82
N LEU A 84 -10.68 -20.54 14.23
CA LEU A 84 -10.29 -21.85 14.76
C LEU A 84 -8.78 -22.05 14.74
N GLU A 85 -8.09 -21.64 13.66
CA GLU A 85 -6.63 -21.73 13.57
C GLU A 85 -5.95 -20.84 14.63
N LEU A 86 -6.42 -19.61 14.79
CA LEU A 86 -5.92 -18.70 15.84
C LEU A 86 -6.14 -19.26 17.25
N ALA A 87 -7.33 -19.84 17.51
CA ALA A 87 -7.64 -20.49 18.79
C ALA A 87 -6.73 -21.71 19.06
N GLN A 88 -6.23 -22.38 18.04
CA GLN A 88 -5.24 -23.47 18.14
C GLN A 88 -3.80 -22.95 18.30
N GLY A 89 -3.59 -21.64 18.36
CA GLY A 89 -2.27 -21.01 18.53
C GLY A 89 -1.52 -20.74 17.23
N LYS A 90 -2.14 -20.90 16.06
CA LYS A 90 -1.52 -20.50 14.79
C LYS A 90 -1.32 -18.99 14.77
N LYS A 91 -0.11 -18.56 14.40
CA LYS A 91 0.30 -17.14 14.45
C LYS A 91 0.41 -16.49 13.08
N PHE A 92 0.04 -17.16 12.02
CA PHE A 92 0.13 -16.62 10.67
C PHE A 92 -1.10 -16.99 9.82
N ALA A 93 -1.45 -16.09 8.91
CA ALA A 93 -2.40 -16.32 7.85
C ALA A 93 -1.86 -15.72 6.54
N ARG A 94 -1.86 -16.51 5.48
CA ARG A 94 -1.29 -16.10 4.18
C ARG A 94 0.17 -15.65 4.33
N LYS A 95 0.45 -14.35 4.11
CA LYS A 95 1.78 -13.74 4.22
C LYS A 95 1.96 -12.91 5.50
N ALA A 96 0.93 -12.82 6.34
CA ALA A 96 0.98 -12.05 7.56
C ALA A 96 1.07 -12.97 8.77
N TYR A 97 1.72 -12.48 9.81
CA TYR A 97 1.80 -13.13 11.11
C TYR A 97 1.41 -12.15 12.22
N CYS A 98 0.85 -12.68 13.30
CA CYS A 98 0.46 -11.90 14.45
C CYS A 98 1.44 -12.09 15.60
N LEU A 99 1.83 -10.97 16.19
CA LEU A 99 2.73 -10.88 17.31
C LEU A 99 2.00 -10.52 18.60
N GLN A 100 2.76 -10.39 19.67
CA GLN A 100 2.23 -9.96 20.95
C GLN A 100 1.58 -8.56 20.83
N GLY A 101 0.49 -8.33 21.57
CA GLY A 101 -0.20 -7.05 21.57
C GLY A 101 -1.10 -6.77 20.36
N GLY A 102 -1.32 -7.77 19.49
CA GLY A 102 -2.18 -7.65 18.29
C GLY A 102 -1.49 -6.99 17.10
N TRP A 103 -0.17 -6.88 17.12
CA TRP A 103 0.62 -6.39 16.01
C TRP A 103 0.64 -7.41 14.86
N LEU A 104 0.31 -6.94 13.67
CA LEU A 104 0.38 -7.73 12.45
C LEU A 104 1.55 -7.25 11.60
N LEU A 105 2.34 -8.20 11.11
CA LEU A 105 3.48 -7.94 10.23
C LEU A 105 3.42 -8.85 9.00
N THR A 106 4.13 -8.47 7.94
CA THR A 106 4.30 -9.30 6.75
C THR A 106 5.73 -9.81 6.67
N LYS A 107 5.90 -11.00 6.10
CA LYS A 107 7.24 -11.46 5.77
C LYS A 107 7.75 -10.75 4.51
N PRO A 108 8.90 -10.06 4.56
CA PRO A 108 9.50 -9.47 3.37
C PRO A 108 9.79 -10.51 2.28
N THR A 109 9.68 -10.10 1.04
CA THR A 109 10.05 -10.95 -0.12
C THR A 109 11.42 -10.53 -0.62
N PRO A 110 12.34 -11.46 -0.87
CA PRO A 110 13.67 -11.13 -1.38
C PRO A 110 13.59 -10.35 -2.71
N THR A 111 14.29 -9.24 -2.80
CA THR A 111 14.42 -8.45 -4.03
C THR A 111 15.32 -9.18 -5.02
N LYS A 112 14.91 -9.23 -6.27
CA LYS A 112 15.70 -9.91 -7.31
C LYS A 112 16.80 -8.99 -7.84
N PRO A 113 18.05 -9.47 -7.99
CA PRO A 113 19.14 -8.65 -8.55
C PRO A 113 18.83 -8.10 -9.96
N ALA A 114 18.07 -8.84 -10.77
CA ALA A 114 17.67 -8.38 -12.10
C ALA A 114 16.75 -7.14 -12.05
N ASP A 115 15.85 -7.06 -11.05
CA ASP A 115 14.95 -5.92 -10.88
C ASP A 115 15.75 -4.68 -10.45
N LEU A 116 16.76 -4.84 -9.58
CA LEU A 116 17.67 -3.75 -9.19
C LEU A 116 18.50 -3.23 -10.38
N SER A 117 19.02 -4.12 -11.22
CA SER A 117 19.78 -3.71 -12.41
C SER A 117 18.89 -2.98 -13.42
N ALA A 118 17.66 -3.40 -13.59
CA ALA A 118 16.68 -2.70 -14.43
C ALA A 118 16.31 -1.32 -13.87
N LEU A 119 16.13 -1.22 -12.55
CA LEU A 119 15.91 0.06 -11.88
C LEU A 119 17.07 1.04 -12.08
N GLN A 120 18.32 0.57 -11.91
CA GLN A 120 19.51 1.40 -12.13
C GLN A 120 19.55 1.98 -13.55
N GLN A 121 19.26 1.16 -14.57
CA GLN A 121 19.23 1.58 -15.97
C GLN A 121 18.12 2.63 -16.21
N ALA A 122 16.93 2.41 -15.67
CA ALA A 122 15.80 3.33 -15.81
C ALA A 122 16.08 4.68 -15.12
N LEU A 123 16.65 4.66 -13.92
CA LEU A 123 17.06 5.89 -13.20
C LEU A 123 18.16 6.65 -13.94
N ALA A 124 19.14 5.96 -14.54
CA ALA A 124 20.18 6.60 -15.34
C ALA A 124 19.60 7.28 -16.59
N GLN A 125 18.56 6.69 -17.22
CA GLN A 125 17.83 7.32 -18.33
C GLN A 125 17.09 8.58 -17.86
N ALA A 126 16.37 8.49 -16.74
CA ALA A 126 15.68 9.65 -16.13
C ALA A 126 16.66 10.77 -15.75
N GLY A 127 17.88 10.44 -15.30
CA GLY A 127 18.93 11.40 -14.98
C GLY A 127 19.40 12.23 -16.18
N ALA A 128 19.18 11.74 -17.41
CA ALA A 128 19.50 12.50 -18.63
C ALA A 128 18.56 13.69 -18.89
N LEU A 129 17.45 13.79 -18.14
CA LEU A 129 16.47 14.89 -18.26
C LEU A 129 16.86 16.17 -17.49
N ASP A 130 18.09 16.21 -16.94
CA ASP A 130 18.69 17.38 -16.28
C ASP A 130 17.80 17.96 -15.15
N ARG A 131 17.26 17.07 -14.33
CA ARG A 131 16.55 17.42 -13.08
C ARG A 131 17.15 16.63 -11.92
N PRO A 132 17.30 17.24 -10.73
CA PRO A 132 17.71 16.53 -9.53
C PRO A 132 16.79 15.35 -9.25
N LEU A 133 17.36 14.15 -9.09
CA LEU A 133 16.66 12.95 -8.71
C LEU A 133 16.96 12.62 -7.24
N VAL A 134 15.93 12.37 -6.46
CA VAL A 134 16.05 12.06 -5.03
C VAL A 134 15.25 10.81 -4.71
N TRP A 135 15.91 9.79 -4.19
CA TRP A 135 15.25 8.58 -3.72
C TRP A 135 15.08 8.63 -2.21
N CYS A 136 13.84 8.55 -1.74
CA CYS A 136 13.51 8.47 -0.32
C CYS A 136 13.39 7.00 0.10
N VAL A 137 14.31 6.52 0.92
CA VAL A 137 14.22 5.19 1.52
C VAL A 137 13.20 5.23 2.64
N LEU A 138 12.12 4.47 2.47
CA LEU A 138 10.99 4.45 3.40
C LEU A 138 11.03 3.20 4.28
N PRO A 139 10.54 3.27 5.54
CA PRO A 139 10.66 2.20 6.51
C PRO A 139 9.83 0.97 6.15
N LEU A 140 10.34 -0.19 6.53
CA LEU A 140 9.51 -1.36 6.75
C LEU A 140 9.09 -1.45 8.21
N LYS A 141 7.81 -1.68 8.43
CA LYS A 141 7.27 -1.88 9.78
C LYS A 141 7.99 -3.00 10.54
N ASN A 142 8.39 -4.06 9.86
CA ASN A 142 9.16 -5.16 10.44
C ASN A 142 10.49 -4.70 11.02
N GLU A 143 11.22 -3.82 10.33
CA GLU A 143 12.51 -3.31 10.80
C GLU A 143 12.31 -2.34 11.96
N ALA A 144 11.28 -1.50 11.89
CA ALA A 144 10.96 -0.61 13.00
C ALA A 144 10.55 -1.36 14.28
N LEU A 145 9.88 -2.50 14.14
CA LEU A 145 9.28 -3.27 15.23
C LEU A 145 9.94 -4.65 15.43
N TYR A 146 11.20 -4.82 15.05
CA TYR A 146 11.93 -6.09 15.16
C TYR A 146 11.94 -6.67 16.59
N ASP A 147 11.89 -5.85 17.64
CA ASP A 147 11.83 -6.32 19.04
C ASP A 147 10.55 -7.10 19.36
N LEU A 148 9.50 -6.96 18.55
CA LEU A 148 8.28 -7.75 18.71
C LEU A 148 8.42 -9.16 18.14
N GLU A 149 9.42 -9.41 17.30
CA GLU A 149 9.65 -10.72 16.70
C GLU A 149 10.21 -11.70 17.71
N PRO A 150 9.67 -12.92 17.79
CA PRO A 150 10.26 -13.95 18.65
C PRO A 150 11.69 -14.28 18.22
N ALA A 151 12.59 -14.57 19.16
CA ALA A 151 13.99 -14.87 18.90
C ALA A 151 14.22 -16.07 17.93
N TYR A 152 13.23 -16.96 17.77
CA TYR A 152 13.29 -18.07 16.81
C TYR A 152 12.81 -17.66 15.41
N PHE A 153 12.34 -16.46 15.24
CA PHE A 153 11.85 -15.88 13.99
C PHE A 153 12.79 -14.74 13.60
N SER A 154 13.97 -15.08 13.11
CA SER A 154 14.85 -14.07 12.53
C SER A 154 14.63 -14.04 11.02
N ASP A 155 14.21 -12.92 10.48
CA ASP A 155 14.09 -12.69 9.05
C ASP A 155 14.88 -11.44 8.65
N GLU A 156 16.11 -11.66 8.21
CA GLU A 156 17.01 -10.58 7.74
C GLU A 156 16.71 -10.13 6.30
N THR A 157 15.61 -10.64 5.70
CA THR A 157 15.29 -10.33 4.29
C THR A 157 15.07 -8.84 4.07
N GLY A 158 14.41 -8.15 5.01
CA GLY A 158 14.19 -6.71 4.93
C GLY A 158 15.48 -5.92 4.89
N GLU A 159 16.35 -6.16 5.85
CA GLU A 159 17.68 -5.51 5.92
C GLU A 159 18.54 -5.85 4.69
N THR A 160 18.53 -7.10 4.24
CA THR A 160 19.22 -7.52 3.02
C THR A 160 18.69 -6.78 1.79
N ASN A 161 17.38 -6.62 1.65
CA ASN A 161 16.76 -5.87 0.56
C ASN A 161 17.18 -4.39 0.59
N LYS A 162 17.16 -3.78 1.78
CA LYS A 162 17.58 -2.39 1.97
C LYS A 162 19.02 -2.17 1.57
N GLN A 163 19.91 -3.04 2.05
CA GLN A 163 21.33 -2.98 1.71
C GLN A 163 21.55 -3.13 0.20
N ALA A 164 20.87 -4.10 -0.43
CA ALA A 164 20.95 -4.31 -1.87
C ALA A 164 20.40 -3.14 -2.68
N LEU A 165 19.26 -2.58 -2.28
CA LEU A 165 18.67 -1.40 -2.89
C LEU A 165 19.59 -0.18 -2.75
N THR A 166 20.05 0.13 -1.55
CA THR A 166 20.94 1.27 -1.27
C THR A 166 22.25 1.16 -2.06
N ALA A 167 22.84 -0.05 -2.11
CA ALA A 167 24.02 -0.30 -2.91
C ALA A 167 23.79 -0.11 -4.42
N ALA A 168 22.62 -0.51 -4.91
CA ALA A 168 22.23 -0.28 -6.30
C ALA A 168 22.03 1.21 -6.60
N LEU A 169 21.31 1.93 -5.75
CA LEU A 169 21.06 3.38 -5.91
C LEU A 169 22.36 4.19 -5.87
N ALA A 170 23.32 3.82 -5.04
CA ALA A 170 24.61 4.47 -4.95
C ALA A 170 25.48 4.39 -6.23
N GLN A 171 25.11 3.51 -7.18
CA GLN A 171 25.78 3.40 -8.49
C GLN A 171 25.16 4.32 -9.55
N VAL A 172 24.04 4.97 -9.25
CA VAL A 172 23.36 5.87 -10.19
C VAL A 172 23.95 7.27 -10.04
N GLU A 173 24.61 7.76 -11.07
CA GLU A 173 25.24 9.09 -11.08
C GLU A 173 24.16 10.18 -10.96
N GLY A 174 24.39 11.18 -10.12
CA GLY A 174 23.47 12.31 -9.93
C GLY A 174 22.24 12.00 -9.09
N LEU A 175 22.03 10.75 -8.62
CA LEU A 175 20.94 10.39 -7.71
C LEU A 175 21.33 10.70 -6.26
N THR A 176 20.51 11.47 -5.59
CA THR A 176 20.60 11.66 -4.13
C THR A 176 19.72 10.61 -3.42
N VAL A 177 20.26 9.99 -2.36
CA VAL A 177 19.50 9.04 -1.53
C VAL A 177 19.26 9.65 -0.16
N ILE A 178 18.00 9.74 0.25
CA ILE A 178 17.57 10.24 1.57
C ILE A 178 17.08 9.05 2.41
N ASP A 179 17.64 8.90 3.61
CA ASP A 179 17.15 7.95 4.60
C ASP A 179 15.99 8.58 5.40
N ALA A 180 14.76 8.37 4.92
CA ALA A 180 13.56 8.87 5.56
C ALA A 180 13.05 7.97 6.69
N GLU A 181 13.63 6.78 6.87
CA GLU A 181 13.23 5.86 7.94
C GLU A 181 13.94 6.12 9.27
N ALA A 182 15.10 6.78 9.26
CA ALA A 182 15.92 6.97 10.45
C ALA A 182 15.16 7.40 11.72
N PRO A 183 14.22 8.38 11.67
CA PRO A 183 13.47 8.77 12.87
C PRO A 183 12.46 7.71 13.34
N LEU A 184 12.08 6.75 12.49
CA LEU A 184 11.06 5.76 12.80
C LEU A 184 11.62 4.44 13.34
N VAL A 185 12.91 4.19 13.14
CA VAL A 185 13.60 2.95 13.54
C VAL A 185 14.50 3.14 14.76
N THR A 186 14.60 4.35 15.29
CA THR A 186 15.43 4.70 16.46
C THR A 186 14.60 4.82 17.74
N GLY A 187 15.28 4.77 18.89
CA GLY A 187 14.64 4.88 20.21
C GLY A 187 14.14 3.54 20.77
N THR A 188 13.28 3.61 21.78
CA THR A 188 12.67 2.43 22.41
C THR A 188 11.58 1.84 21.51
N LEU A 189 11.15 0.59 21.80
CA LEU A 189 10.01 -0.01 21.10
C LEU A 189 8.76 0.88 21.18
N ALA A 190 8.46 1.45 22.34
CA ALA A 190 7.30 2.34 22.54
C ALA A 190 7.39 3.62 21.69
N ASP A 191 8.61 4.15 21.46
CA ASP A 191 8.81 5.30 20.58
C ASP A 191 8.54 4.94 19.11
N ARG A 192 8.82 3.72 18.70
CA ARG A 192 8.65 3.25 17.32
C ARG A 192 7.23 2.78 17.02
N GLU A 193 6.57 2.12 18.01
CA GLU A 193 5.18 1.66 17.88
C GLU A 193 4.20 2.79 17.54
N GLN A 194 4.41 4.01 18.04
CA GLN A 194 3.52 5.14 17.78
C GLN A 194 3.44 5.56 16.30
N TYR A 195 4.40 5.15 15.47
CA TYR A 195 4.48 5.54 14.06
C TYR A 195 3.72 4.64 13.09
N PHE A 196 3.24 3.48 13.54
CA PHE A 196 2.60 2.49 12.68
C PHE A 196 1.20 2.14 13.16
N TYR A 197 0.36 1.72 12.23
CA TYR A 197 -0.88 1.03 12.58
C TYR A 197 -0.59 -0.39 13.03
N LYS A 198 -1.38 -0.93 13.96
CA LYS A 198 -1.20 -2.32 14.43
C LYS A 198 -1.56 -3.34 13.35
N THR A 199 -2.67 -3.11 12.66
CA THR A 199 -3.29 -4.09 11.75
C THR A 199 -3.06 -3.78 10.27
N ASP A 200 -2.29 -2.73 9.97
CA ASP A 200 -1.87 -2.35 8.62
C ASP A 200 -0.34 -2.45 8.48
N PHE A 201 0.17 -2.55 7.26
CA PHE A 201 1.61 -2.52 7.02
C PHE A 201 2.16 -1.09 6.86
N HIS A 202 1.31 -0.11 6.68
CA HIS A 202 1.69 1.28 6.54
C HIS A 202 2.01 1.96 7.89
N TRP A 203 2.77 3.03 7.80
CA TRP A 203 2.85 4.03 8.87
C TRP A 203 1.51 4.76 9.04
N ASN A 204 1.33 5.38 10.19
CA ASN A 204 0.23 6.31 10.41
C ASN A 204 0.66 7.78 10.16
N ALA A 205 -0.18 8.76 10.45
CA ALA A 205 0.16 10.17 10.23
C ALA A 205 1.38 10.64 11.03
N ARG A 206 1.65 10.09 12.23
CA ARG A 206 2.85 10.44 13.02
C ARG A 206 4.12 9.98 12.31
N GLY A 207 4.13 8.75 11.82
CA GLY A 207 5.26 8.21 11.06
C GLY A 207 5.49 8.95 9.75
N ALA A 208 4.42 9.19 8.99
CA ALA A 208 4.48 9.95 7.74
C ALA A 208 4.97 11.39 7.95
N PHE A 209 4.56 12.05 9.05
CA PHE A 209 5.03 13.39 9.41
C PHE A 209 6.52 13.40 9.77
N ALA A 210 6.97 12.45 10.60
CA ALA A 210 8.37 12.34 10.98
C ALA A 210 9.28 12.10 9.77
N ALA A 211 8.86 11.24 8.83
CA ALA A 211 9.57 11.01 7.59
C ALA A 211 9.58 12.24 6.68
N ALA A 212 8.45 12.95 6.54
CA ALA A 212 8.38 14.18 5.76
C ALA A 212 9.29 15.29 6.33
N GLN A 213 9.37 15.41 7.67
CA GLN A 213 10.31 16.32 8.32
C GLN A 213 11.76 15.93 8.04
N GLU A 214 12.09 14.64 8.04
CA GLU A 214 13.46 14.18 7.76
C GLU A 214 13.84 14.45 6.31
N ILE A 215 12.94 14.15 5.36
CA ILE A 215 13.14 14.47 3.95
C ILE A 215 13.38 15.98 3.78
N ALA A 216 12.52 16.82 4.40
CA ALA A 216 12.66 18.26 4.31
C ALA A 216 13.99 18.76 4.92
N ARG A 217 14.43 18.21 6.07
CA ARG A 217 15.72 18.58 6.68
C ARG A 217 16.90 18.23 5.77
N GLN A 218 16.88 17.05 5.15
CA GLN A 218 17.98 16.65 4.24
C GLN A 218 17.97 17.48 2.96
N LEU A 219 16.81 17.80 2.38
CA LEU A 219 16.69 18.70 1.23
C LEU A 219 17.14 20.13 1.57
N ALA A 220 16.82 20.63 2.76
CA ALA A 220 17.29 21.93 3.24
C ALA A 220 18.80 21.94 3.46
N GLY A 221 19.35 20.91 4.10
CA GLY A 221 20.79 20.72 4.28
C GLY A 221 21.58 20.65 2.96
N ALA A 222 20.95 20.15 1.89
CA ALA A 222 21.49 20.14 0.53
C ALA A 222 21.26 21.47 -0.22
N GLY A 223 20.55 22.44 0.37
CA GLY A 223 20.22 23.70 -0.27
C GLY A 223 19.13 23.63 -1.34
N THR A 224 18.41 22.52 -1.43
CA THR A 224 17.32 22.31 -2.41
C THR A 224 16.06 23.08 -2.01
N ILE A 225 15.79 23.21 -0.72
CA ILE A 225 14.69 23.99 -0.16
C ILE A 225 15.22 24.91 0.96
N ALA A 226 14.44 25.91 1.38
CA ALA A 226 14.79 26.74 2.51
C ALA A 226 14.64 26.00 3.84
N GLU A 227 15.49 26.24 4.84
CA GLU A 227 15.34 25.66 6.18
C GLU A 227 13.99 25.99 6.83
N THR A 228 13.44 27.18 6.53
CA THR A 228 12.12 27.62 7.01
C THR A 228 10.97 26.83 6.40
N SER A 229 11.21 26.05 5.36
CA SER A 229 10.21 25.18 4.73
C SER A 229 10.08 23.82 5.41
N VAL A 230 10.93 23.47 6.38
CA VAL A 230 10.81 22.24 7.14
C VAL A 230 9.52 22.29 7.97
N PRO A 231 8.53 21.37 7.75
CA PRO A 231 7.23 21.45 8.38
C PRO A 231 7.34 21.29 9.90
N GLN A 232 6.62 22.15 10.64
CA GLN A 232 6.57 22.10 12.10
C GLN A 232 5.18 21.62 12.54
N ALA A 233 5.10 20.95 13.69
CA ALA A 233 3.81 20.45 14.20
C ALA A 233 2.77 21.56 14.39
N GLU A 234 3.24 22.79 14.70
CA GLU A 234 2.43 23.98 14.88
C GLU A 234 1.75 24.46 13.59
N ASP A 235 2.23 24.04 12.42
CA ASP A 235 1.64 24.40 11.12
C ASP A 235 0.37 23.59 10.80
N PHE A 236 0.10 22.55 11.60
CA PHE A 236 -0.97 21.60 11.36
C PHE A 236 -2.01 21.59 12.48
N LEU A 237 -3.22 21.16 12.13
CA LEU A 237 -4.26 20.78 13.08
C LEU A 237 -4.14 19.28 13.33
N TRP A 238 -3.98 18.91 14.59
CA TRP A 238 -4.01 17.51 15.01
C TRP A 238 -5.45 17.02 15.15
N LEU A 239 -5.76 15.92 14.50
CA LEU A 239 -7.04 15.23 14.62
C LEU A 239 -6.78 13.78 15.02
N GLU A 240 -7.66 13.23 15.87
CA GLU A 240 -7.69 11.81 16.21
C GLU A 240 -9.08 11.26 15.86
N LEU A 241 -9.13 10.36 14.89
CA LEU A 241 -10.36 9.77 14.38
C LEU A 241 -10.67 8.42 15.05
N GLY A 242 -9.68 7.83 15.72
CA GLY A 242 -9.83 6.61 16.51
C GLY A 242 -10.71 6.83 17.74
N GLY A 243 -11.22 5.74 18.30
CA GLY A 243 -12.14 5.79 19.44
C GLY A 243 -13.62 5.92 19.06
N GLU A 244 -13.95 6.71 18.05
CA GLU A 244 -15.32 6.81 17.50
C GLU A 244 -15.51 5.94 16.26
N ARG A 245 -14.43 5.67 15.52
CA ARG A 245 -14.45 4.91 14.25
C ARG A 245 -13.59 3.67 14.33
N ARG A 246 -13.99 2.65 13.59
CA ARG A 246 -13.19 1.43 13.40
C ARG A 246 -12.18 1.66 12.29
N TYR A 247 -11.04 0.95 12.39
CA TYR A 247 -10.02 0.93 11.35
C TYR A 247 -9.80 -0.50 10.83
N GLN A 248 -9.91 -0.68 9.54
CA GLN A 248 -9.64 -1.95 8.88
C GLN A 248 -8.27 -1.87 8.20
N GLY A 249 -7.25 -2.37 8.88
CA GLY A 249 -5.92 -2.49 8.31
C GLY A 249 -5.83 -3.61 7.27
N ASP A 250 -5.03 -3.42 6.24
CA ASP A 250 -4.87 -4.36 5.13
C ASP A 250 -4.42 -5.75 5.59
N LEU A 251 -3.61 -5.84 6.65
CA LEU A 251 -3.16 -7.12 7.20
C LEU A 251 -4.27 -7.85 7.96
N ASN A 252 -5.19 -7.12 8.60
CA ASN A 252 -6.32 -7.71 9.31
C ASN A 252 -7.32 -8.39 8.33
N VAL A 253 -7.42 -7.87 7.13
CA VAL A 253 -8.19 -8.51 6.05
C VAL A 253 -7.69 -9.94 5.78
N TRP A 254 -6.40 -10.19 5.86
CA TRP A 254 -5.83 -11.53 5.66
C TRP A 254 -6.15 -12.50 6.81
N PHE A 255 -6.47 -11.95 7.98
CA PHE A 255 -6.98 -12.69 9.13
C PHE A 255 -8.52 -12.66 9.21
N SER A 256 -9.22 -12.29 8.12
CA SER A 256 -10.69 -12.17 8.10
C SER A 256 -11.23 -11.24 9.20
N ASN A 257 -10.50 -10.17 9.48
CA ASN A 257 -10.81 -9.16 10.50
C ASN A 257 -10.98 -9.73 11.93
N GLN A 258 -10.22 -10.77 12.29
CA GLN A 258 -10.27 -11.41 13.61
C GLN A 258 -9.60 -10.57 14.72
N PHE A 259 -8.83 -9.55 14.38
CA PHE A 259 -8.22 -8.64 15.35
C PHE A 259 -9.10 -7.42 15.59
N SER A 260 -8.87 -6.75 16.71
CA SER A 260 -9.60 -5.52 17.03
C SER A 260 -9.42 -4.50 15.91
N MET A 261 -10.51 -3.86 15.51
CA MET A 261 -10.51 -2.72 14.59
C MET A 261 -10.43 -1.37 15.33
N GLN A 262 -10.18 -1.40 16.64
CA GLN A 262 -9.97 -0.18 17.43
C GLN A 262 -8.48 0.14 17.43
N GLU A 263 -8.13 1.20 16.70
CA GLU A 263 -6.77 1.75 16.61
C GLU A 263 -6.81 3.27 16.75
N ASP A 264 -5.69 3.86 17.12
CA ASP A 264 -5.49 5.29 16.94
C ASP A 264 -5.43 5.62 15.45
N ILE A 265 -6.19 6.61 15.02
CA ILE A 265 -6.23 7.07 13.63
C ILE A 265 -5.84 8.55 13.60
N PRO A 266 -4.55 8.86 13.82
CA PRO A 266 -4.08 10.22 13.83
C PRO A 266 -4.12 10.82 12.42
N ARG A 267 -4.37 12.12 12.35
CA ARG A 267 -4.31 12.90 11.11
C ARG A 267 -3.81 14.30 11.40
N TYR A 268 -2.87 14.77 10.60
CA TYR A 268 -2.45 16.17 10.58
C TYR A 268 -3.01 16.85 9.33
N VAL A 269 -3.66 17.98 9.50
CA VAL A 269 -4.22 18.79 8.40
C VAL A 269 -3.54 20.14 8.41
N PRO A 270 -2.98 20.63 7.29
CA PRO A 270 -2.36 21.94 7.23
C PRO A 270 -3.36 23.04 7.64
N LYS A 271 -2.93 24.00 8.44
CA LYS A 271 -3.81 25.13 8.84
C LYS A 271 -4.26 25.97 7.66
N ASN A 272 -3.46 26.01 6.59
CA ASN A 272 -3.76 26.68 5.33
C ASN A 272 -4.38 25.76 4.28
N ALA A 273 -4.92 24.58 4.66
CA ALA A 273 -5.47 23.61 3.70
C ALA A 273 -6.56 24.21 2.77
N ALA A 274 -7.29 25.23 3.24
CA ALA A 274 -8.30 25.93 2.43
C ALA A 274 -7.71 26.78 1.30
N ASP A 275 -6.44 27.15 1.38
CA ASP A 275 -5.76 27.97 0.38
C ASP A 275 -5.09 27.13 -0.71
N LEU A 276 -4.92 25.81 -0.46
CA LEU A 276 -4.33 24.87 -1.42
C LEU A 276 -5.30 24.59 -2.56
N ARG A 277 -4.75 24.39 -3.77
CA ARG A 277 -5.52 24.07 -4.97
C ARG A 277 -5.21 22.64 -5.42
N TYR A 278 -6.23 21.89 -5.79
CA TYR A 278 -6.15 20.46 -6.10
C TYR A 278 -6.60 20.20 -7.53
N PHE A 279 -5.88 19.36 -8.28
CA PHE A 279 -6.12 19.04 -9.69
C PHE A 279 -6.01 17.53 -9.92
N LEU A 280 -6.86 16.95 -10.77
CA LEU A 280 -6.95 15.50 -10.98
C LEU A 280 -6.25 14.99 -12.23
N HIS A 281 -6.08 15.87 -13.25
CA HIS A 281 -5.48 15.46 -14.52
C HIS A 281 -4.37 16.41 -14.96
N PRO A 282 -3.41 15.94 -15.77
CA PRO A 282 -2.43 16.81 -16.39
C PRO A 282 -3.13 17.93 -17.19
N GLY A 283 -2.65 19.17 -17.03
CA GLY A 283 -3.18 20.32 -17.73
C GLY A 283 -4.49 20.90 -17.20
N ASP A 284 -5.07 20.34 -16.14
CA ASP A 284 -6.24 20.93 -15.47
C ASP A 284 -5.94 22.36 -15.00
N ILE A 285 -6.84 23.29 -15.28
CA ILE A 285 -6.78 24.70 -14.85
C ILE A 285 -7.82 25.03 -13.77
N GLU A 286 -8.87 24.22 -13.64
CA GLU A 286 -9.88 24.33 -12.60
C GLU A 286 -9.58 23.36 -11.46
N SER A 287 -9.53 23.89 -10.23
CA SER A 287 -9.28 23.07 -9.05
C SER A 287 -10.55 22.35 -8.61
N VAL A 288 -10.35 21.14 -8.08
CA VAL A 288 -11.40 20.33 -7.43
C VAL A 288 -11.37 20.55 -5.90
N PRO A 289 -12.46 20.27 -5.18
CA PRO A 289 -12.45 20.25 -3.73
C PRO A 289 -11.38 19.31 -3.17
N ARG A 290 -10.74 19.69 -2.05
CA ARG A 290 -9.70 18.87 -1.39
C ARG A 290 -10.17 17.44 -1.13
N GLU A 291 -11.39 17.28 -0.68
CA GLU A 291 -12.01 16.00 -0.32
C GLU A 291 -12.16 15.03 -1.51
N THR A 292 -11.99 15.52 -2.74
CA THR A 292 -11.92 14.67 -3.93
C THR A 292 -10.64 13.83 -3.95
N ILE A 293 -9.55 14.33 -3.36
CA ILE A 293 -8.22 13.70 -3.35
C ILE A 293 -7.85 13.22 -1.94
N VAL A 294 -7.97 14.07 -0.93
CA VAL A 294 -7.46 13.82 0.42
C VAL A 294 -8.61 13.60 1.40
N GLY A 295 -8.65 12.43 2.02
CA GLY A 295 -9.71 12.08 2.98
C GLY A 295 -11.07 11.86 2.34
N SER A 296 -11.12 11.43 1.11
CA SER A 296 -12.37 11.23 0.35
C SER A 296 -13.26 10.09 0.89
N GLY A 297 -12.74 9.24 1.77
CA GLY A 297 -13.49 8.14 2.40
C GLY A 297 -13.80 8.36 3.87
N LEU A 298 -13.63 9.58 4.40
CA LEU A 298 -13.82 9.84 5.84
C LEU A 298 -15.27 9.67 6.36
N ASP A 299 -16.25 9.48 5.50
CA ASP A 299 -17.63 9.14 5.83
C ASP A 299 -17.87 7.65 6.09
N LYS A 300 -16.88 6.79 5.76
CA LYS A 300 -16.98 5.33 5.90
C LYS A 300 -16.73 4.86 7.34
N ASP A 301 -17.21 3.65 7.63
CA ASP A 301 -16.89 2.88 8.83
C ASP A 301 -16.96 1.38 8.51
N PRO A 302 -15.91 0.60 8.64
CA PRO A 302 -14.57 1.02 9.08
C PRO A 302 -13.82 1.89 8.05
N LEU A 303 -12.89 2.70 8.56
CA LEU A 303 -11.92 3.43 7.75
C LEU A 303 -10.78 2.51 7.33
N THR A 304 -10.25 2.72 6.14
CA THR A 304 -8.99 2.13 5.67
C THR A 304 -7.91 3.21 5.56
N TYR A 305 -6.66 2.82 5.32
CA TYR A 305 -5.55 3.74 5.07
C TYR A 305 -5.88 4.76 3.96
N ASN A 306 -6.43 4.28 2.85
CA ASN A 306 -6.77 5.15 1.72
C ASN A 306 -7.93 6.09 2.04
N ASP A 307 -8.89 5.70 2.87
CA ASP A 307 -10.01 6.56 3.27
C ASP A 307 -9.54 7.74 4.14
N VAL A 308 -8.54 7.49 4.98
CA VAL A 308 -7.96 8.52 5.87
C VAL A 308 -7.09 9.51 5.10
N PHE A 309 -6.30 9.05 4.14
CA PHE A 309 -5.31 9.86 3.44
C PHE A 309 -5.72 10.14 1.99
N THR A 310 -5.23 9.36 1.02
CA THR A 310 -5.61 9.46 -0.38
C THR A 310 -5.62 8.08 -1.03
N TYR A 311 -6.41 7.92 -2.09
CA TYR A 311 -6.40 6.70 -2.88
C TYR A 311 -5.19 6.66 -3.82
N ASN A 312 -4.92 5.50 -4.41
CA ASN A 312 -3.88 5.34 -5.41
C ASN A 312 -4.36 5.90 -6.76
N LEU A 313 -4.49 7.23 -6.82
CA LEU A 313 -4.79 7.96 -8.05
C LEU A 313 -3.58 7.92 -8.97
N GLY A 314 -3.80 7.74 -10.27
CA GLY A 314 -2.72 7.70 -11.26
C GLY A 314 -1.99 9.02 -11.38
N TYR A 315 -2.71 10.14 -11.24
CA TYR A 315 -2.16 11.49 -11.23
C TYR A 315 -3.01 12.39 -10.32
N TYR A 316 -2.37 13.28 -9.62
CA TYR A 316 -2.97 14.50 -9.06
C TYR A 316 -1.89 15.54 -8.78
N ARG A 317 -2.30 16.82 -8.70
CA ARG A 317 -1.40 17.94 -8.37
C ARG A 317 -2.01 18.80 -7.28
N VAL A 318 -1.14 19.29 -6.37
CA VAL A 318 -1.51 20.24 -5.32
C VAL A 318 -0.63 21.46 -5.44
N GLU A 319 -1.23 22.62 -5.55
CA GLU A 319 -0.53 23.91 -5.57
C GLU A 319 -0.67 24.64 -4.25
N ASN A 320 0.42 25.26 -3.80
CA ASN A 320 0.48 26.09 -2.61
C ASN A 320 0.75 27.58 -2.99
N PRO A 321 -0.30 28.40 -3.13
CA PRO A 321 -0.11 29.80 -3.47
C PRO A 321 0.64 30.63 -2.41
N ALA A 322 0.76 30.11 -1.18
CA ALA A 322 1.50 30.77 -0.10
C ALA A 322 3.03 30.61 -0.22
N ALA A 323 3.50 29.71 -1.09
CA ALA A 323 4.93 29.41 -1.30
C ALA A 323 5.33 29.62 -2.78
N PRO A 324 5.14 30.79 -3.39
CA PRO A 324 5.32 31.01 -4.84
C PRO A 324 6.78 30.85 -5.29
N GLU A 325 7.73 31.10 -4.39
CA GLU A 325 9.19 31.01 -4.67
C GLU A 325 9.77 29.63 -4.33
N ALA A 326 8.98 28.73 -3.76
CA ALA A 326 9.44 27.37 -3.47
C ALA A 326 9.52 26.53 -4.75
N ALA A 327 10.30 25.44 -4.69
CA ALA A 327 10.43 24.50 -5.79
C ALA A 327 9.11 23.77 -6.10
N SER A 328 8.93 23.34 -7.35
CA SER A 328 7.89 22.39 -7.76
C SER A 328 8.49 20.99 -7.83
N VAL A 329 7.76 20.00 -7.34
CA VAL A 329 8.24 18.63 -7.24
C VAL A 329 7.31 17.64 -7.96
N LEU A 330 7.92 16.69 -8.69
CA LEU A 330 7.24 15.48 -9.15
C LEU A 330 7.54 14.35 -8.17
N ILE A 331 6.51 13.67 -7.69
CA ILE A 331 6.63 12.50 -6.83
C ILE A 331 6.16 11.26 -7.60
N LEU A 332 7.08 10.33 -7.85
CA LEU A 332 6.78 8.98 -8.30
C LEU A 332 6.66 8.07 -7.07
N LYS A 333 5.53 7.37 -6.92
CA LYS A 333 5.19 6.85 -5.61
C LYS A 333 4.65 5.42 -5.57
N ASP A 334 4.70 4.83 -4.36
CA ASP A 334 3.78 3.78 -3.91
C ASP A 334 2.79 4.31 -2.86
N SER A 335 2.03 3.43 -2.20
CA SER A 335 0.98 3.82 -1.25
C SER A 335 1.50 4.48 0.03
N PHE A 336 2.77 4.35 0.37
CA PHE A 336 3.33 5.01 1.56
C PHE A 336 3.27 6.54 1.45
N GLN A 337 3.41 7.08 0.24
CA GLN A 337 3.31 8.53 0.01
C GLN A 337 1.91 9.07 0.35
N ASN A 338 0.85 8.27 0.27
CA ASN A 338 -0.52 8.74 0.49
C ASN A 338 -0.71 9.56 1.77
N ALA A 339 -0.01 9.21 2.85
CA ALA A 339 -0.08 9.91 4.12
C ALA A 339 0.78 11.17 4.20
N THR A 340 1.64 11.45 3.20
CA THR A 340 2.59 12.57 3.25
C THR A 340 2.15 13.80 2.48
N ILE A 341 1.08 13.72 1.68
CA ILE A 341 0.70 14.79 0.76
C ILE A 341 0.43 16.12 1.47
N ASP A 342 -0.26 16.09 2.61
CA ASP A 342 -0.55 17.30 3.38
C ASP A 342 0.73 17.98 3.89
N TYR A 343 1.80 17.22 4.18
CA TYR A 343 3.08 17.76 4.67
C TYR A 343 3.92 18.32 3.52
N LEU A 344 4.01 17.58 2.42
CA LEU A 344 4.79 17.97 1.25
C LEU A 344 4.16 19.19 0.53
N SER A 345 2.84 19.29 0.52
CA SER A 345 2.16 20.47 -0.03
C SER A 345 2.41 21.74 0.78
N ALA A 346 2.83 21.64 2.04
CA ALA A 346 3.25 22.81 2.82
C ALA A 346 4.66 23.29 2.48
N ILE A 347 5.52 22.39 1.92
CA ILE A 347 6.93 22.67 1.62
C ILE A 347 7.12 23.29 0.24
N PHE A 348 6.42 22.74 -0.76
CA PHE A 348 6.63 23.04 -2.18
C PHE A 348 5.58 23.99 -2.73
N ARG A 349 5.95 24.74 -3.79
CA ARG A 349 5.02 25.56 -4.57
C ARG A 349 3.97 24.68 -5.26
N SER A 350 4.40 23.56 -5.80
CA SER A 350 3.54 22.56 -6.44
C SER A 350 4.07 21.15 -6.17
N VAL A 351 3.15 20.24 -5.89
CA VAL A 351 3.44 18.80 -5.74
C VAL A 351 2.61 18.06 -6.78
N THR A 352 3.24 17.61 -7.84
CA THR A 352 2.65 16.67 -8.80
C THR A 352 2.95 15.26 -8.35
N VAL A 353 1.92 14.43 -8.23
CA VAL A 353 2.03 13.04 -7.79
C VAL A 353 1.58 12.10 -8.88
N VAL A 354 2.42 11.12 -9.20
CA VAL A 354 2.14 10.06 -10.16
C VAL A 354 2.35 8.70 -9.51
N ASP A 355 1.33 7.86 -9.60
CA ASP A 355 1.43 6.45 -9.27
C ASP A 355 1.51 5.63 -10.56
N PRO A 356 2.69 5.14 -10.95
CA PRO A 356 2.87 4.41 -12.22
C PRO A 356 1.96 3.18 -12.37
N ARG A 357 1.49 2.60 -11.26
CA ARG A 357 0.58 1.43 -11.27
C ARG A 357 -0.84 1.79 -11.74
N SER A 358 -1.23 3.04 -11.59
CA SER A 358 -2.59 3.53 -11.85
C SER A 358 -2.63 4.64 -12.90
N TYR A 359 -1.47 5.07 -13.41
CA TYR A 359 -1.37 6.10 -14.45
C TYR A 359 -1.90 5.55 -15.78
N GLN A 360 -2.90 6.21 -16.36
CA GLN A 360 -3.61 5.70 -17.53
C GLN A 360 -3.18 6.34 -18.85
N GLU A 361 -2.42 7.41 -18.78
CA GLU A 361 -1.91 8.07 -19.99
C GLU A 361 -0.60 7.43 -20.44
N THR A 362 -0.16 7.75 -21.66
CA THR A 362 1.15 7.27 -22.13
C THR A 362 2.23 7.87 -21.23
N PRO A 363 3.08 7.06 -20.59
CA PRO A 363 4.17 7.56 -19.79
C PRO A 363 5.10 8.42 -20.64
N ASP A 364 5.30 9.66 -20.21
CA ASP A 364 6.26 10.60 -20.79
C ASP A 364 6.77 11.51 -19.68
N LEU A 365 7.85 11.06 -19.06
CA LEU A 365 8.45 11.79 -17.93
C LEU A 365 8.90 13.20 -18.35
N ALA A 366 9.48 13.34 -19.56
CA ALA A 366 9.96 14.63 -20.04
C ALA A 366 8.80 15.64 -20.18
N SER A 367 7.69 15.22 -20.79
CA SER A 367 6.50 16.06 -20.93
C SER A 367 5.90 16.45 -19.57
N LEU A 368 5.90 15.55 -18.58
CA LEU A 368 5.43 15.86 -17.23
C LEU A 368 6.32 16.88 -16.53
N LEU A 369 7.65 16.75 -16.66
CA LEU A 369 8.60 17.68 -16.07
C LEU A 369 8.45 19.10 -16.64
N ASP A 370 8.21 19.21 -17.92
CA ASP A 370 8.08 20.52 -18.61
C ASP A 370 6.70 21.14 -18.38
N ALA A 371 5.62 20.35 -18.47
CA ALA A 371 4.24 20.85 -18.34
C ALA A 371 3.95 21.47 -16.97
N ASP A 372 4.45 20.85 -15.91
CA ASP A 372 4.21 21.29 -14.53
C ASP A 372 5.37 22.14 -13.97
N GLY A 373 6.38 22.46 -14.80
CA GLY A 373 7.55 23.26 -14.40
C GLY A 373 8.27 22.68 -13.20
N ILE A 374 8.54 21.37 -13.27
CA ILE A 374 9.13 20.60 -12.17
C ILE A 374 10.62 20.93 -11.99
N ASP A 375 11.02 21.21 -10.76
CA ASP A 375 12.38 21.53 -10.37
C ASP A 375 13.17 20.30 -9.87
N LEU A 376 12.48 19.28 -9.29
CA LEU A 376 13.10 18.04 -8.84
C LEU A 376 12.13 16.87 -8.85
N VAL A 377 12.67 15.64 -8.85
CA VAL A 377 11.88 14.39 -8.81
C VAL A 377 12.18 13.64 -7.51
N LEU A 378 11.15 13.31 -6.75
CA LEU A 378 11.22 12.47 -5.57
C LEU A 378 10.64 11.06 -5.86
N PHE A 379 11.39 10.03 -5.51
CA PHE A 379 10.92 8.64 -5.54
C PHE A 379 10.51 8.22 -4.14
N PHE A 380 9.23 7.92 -3.95
CA PHE A 380 8.65 7.47 -2.69
C PHE A 380 8.27 5.99 -2.79
N TYR A 381 9.25 5.13 -2.57
CA TYR A 381 9.05 3.68 -2.60
C TYR A 381 9.62 3.05 -1.35
N HIS A 382 8.84 2.18 -0.71
CA HIS A 382 9.39 1.38 0.37
C HIS A 382 10.36 0.33 -0.19
N GLN A 383 11.36 -0.04 0.60
CA GLN A 383 12.53 -0.81 0.16
C GLN A 383 12.24 -2.20 -0.43
N ASN A 384 11.06 -2.78 -0.18
CA ASN A 384 10.64 -4.05 -0.77
C ASN A 384 9.84 -3.88 -2.08
N ASN A 385 9.61 -2.65 -2.52
CA ASN A 385 8.78 -2.36 -3.67
C ASN A 385 9.60 -1.80 -4.85
N VAL A 386 10.49 -2.60 -5.40
CA VAL A 386 11.08 -2.32 -6.71
C VAL A 386 10.06 -2.69 -7.76
N SER A 387 9.15 -1.75 -8.07
CA SER A 387 7.99 -1.98 -8.90
C SER A 387 8.38 -2.00 -10.38
N ARG A 388 7.84 -2.97 -11.11
CA ARG A 388 8.05 -3.06 -12.56
C ARG A 388 7.40 -1.89 -13.28
N GLU A 389 6.25 -1.45 -12.79
CA GLU A 389 5.52 -0.32 -13.35
C GLU A 389 6.34 0.99 -13.27
N LEU A 390 7.12 1.19 -12.19
CA LEU A 390 8.06 2.30 -12.11
C LEU A 390 9.17 2.19 -13.16
N ILE A 391 9.78 1.00 -13.30
CA ILE A 391 10.84 0.77 -14.26
C ILE A 391 10.34 1.02 -15.69
N ASP A 392 9.19 0.47 -16.02
CA ASP A 392 8.55 0.63 -17.34
C ASP A 392 8.19 2.11 -17.59
N PHE A 393 7.69 2.83 -16.56
CA PHE A 393 7.37 4.26 -16.63
C PHE A 393 8.61 5.13 -16.91
N LEU A 394 9.73 4.84 -16.25
CA LEU A 394 10.97 5.60 -16.43
C LEU A 394 11.68 5.28 -17.75
N SER A 395 11.36 4.15 -18.37
CA SER A 395 11.99 3.66 -19.59
C SER A 395 11.16 4.00 -20.85
N ALA A 396 9.99 4.59 -20.68
CA ALA A 396 9.11 4.99 -21.78
C ALA A 396 9.53 6.34 -22.37
#